data_327d40fb787723510f76c8a5511cabc6
#
_entry.id   327d40fb787723510f76c8a5511cabc6
#
_cell.length_a   1.000
_cell.length_b   1.000
_cell.length_c   1.000
_cell.angle_alpha   90.00
_cell.angle_beta   90.00
_cell.angle_gamma   90.00
#
_symmetry.space_group_name_H-M   'P 1'
#
loop_
_entity.id
_entity.type
_entity.pdbx_description
1 polymer ?
#
loop_
_entity_poly.entity_id
_entity_poly.type
_entity_poly.pdbx_seq_one_letter_code
_entity_poly.pdbx_strand_id
1 'polypeptide(L)'
;MTADNNTEALDSSTTKDVIQKGISVVGDLLGVVGFPFGGALVSFYTNFLNTIWPSEDPWKAFMEQVEALMDQKIADYAKNKALAELQGLQNNVEDYVSALSSWQKNPAAPFRNPHSQGRIRELFSQAESHFRNSMPSFAISGYEVLFLTTYAQAANTHLFLLKDAQIYGEEWGYEKEDIAEFYKRQLKLTQEYTDHCVKWYNVGLDKLRGSSYESWVNFNRYRREMTLTVLDLIALFPLYDVRLYPKEVKTELTRDVLTDPIVGVNNLRGYGTTFSNIENYIRKPHLFDYLHRIQFHTRFQPGYYGNDSFNYWSGNYVSTRPSIGSNDIITSPFYGNKSSEPVQNLEFNGEKVYRAVANTNLAVWPSAVYSGVTKVEFSQYNDQTDEASTQTYDSKRNVGAVSWDSIDQLPPETTDEPLEKGYSHQLNYVMCFLMQGSRGTIPVLTWTHKSVDFFNMIDSKKITQLALTKSTNLGSGTSVVKGPGFTGGDILRRTSPGQISTLRVNITAPLSQRYRVRIHYASTSQITFTLSLDGAPFNQYYFDKTINKGDTLTYNSFNLASFSTPFELSGNNLQIGVTGLSAGDKVYIDKIEFIPVN
;
A
#
# COMPACT_ATOMS: atom_id res chain seq x y z
N MET A 1 -37.12 3.94 9.78
CA MET A 1 -36.84 5.05 8.84
C MET A 1 -35.83 6.03 9.42
N THR A 2 -34.69 5.59 9.95
CA THR A 2 -33.63 6.48 10.49
C THR A 2 -32.22 5.90 10.33
N ALA A 3 -32.03 4.90 9.46
CA ALA A 3 -30.71 4.28 9.22
C ALA A 3 -30.08 4.66 7.85
N ASP A 4 -30.80 5.39 7.00
CA ASP A 4 -30.36 5.65 5.62
C ASP A 4 -29.42 6.86 5.45
N ASN A 5 -29.35 7.76 6.43
CA ASN A 5 -28.55 8.99 6.27
C ASN A 5 -27.04 8.82 6.50
N ASN A 6 -26.59 7.71 7.12
CA ASN A 6 -25.16 7.53 7.41
C ASN A 6 -24.35 6.88 6.26
N THR A 7 -25.01 6.32 5.27
CA THR A 7 -24.33 5.67 4.14
C THR A 7 -24.08 6.61 2.96
N GLU A 8 -24.91 7.63 2.79
CA GLU A 8 -24.69 8.68 1.76
C GLU A 8 -23.57 9.65 2.14
N ALA A 9 -23.36 9.89 3.45
CA ALA A 9 -22.27 10.75 3.93
C ALA A 9 -20.87 10.14 3.72
N LEU A 10 -20.79 8.81 3.53
CA LEU A 10 -19.52 8.09 3.32
C LEU A 10 -19.02 8.12 1.85
N ASP A 11 -19.79 8.68 0.95
CA ASP A 11 -19.51 8.73 -0.49
C ASP A 11 -19.32 10.18 -0.99
N SER A 12 -18.98 11.12 -0.09
CA SER A 12 -18.77 12.50 -0.48
C SER A 12 -17.50 12.64 -1.35
N SER A 13 -17.59 13.43 -2.41
CA SER A 13 -16.47 13.75 -3.29
C SER A 13 -15.24 14.27 -2.53
N THR A 14 -15.45 14.97 -1.45
CA THR A 14 -14.42 15.59 -0.60
C THR A 14 -13.56 14.57 0.15
N THR A 15 -14.14 13.43 0.56
CA THR A 15 -13.39 12.36 1.22
C THR A 15 -12.54 11.58 0.25
N LYS A 16 -13.09 11.32 -0.94
CA LYS A 16 -12.35 10.72 -2.05
C LYS A 16 -11.10 11.57 -2.35
N ASP A 17 -11.19 12.88 -2.28
CA ASP A 17 -10.08 13.81 -2.47
C ASP A 17 -8.92 13.60 -1.48
N VAL A 18 -9.17 13.39 -0.20
CA VAL A 18 -8.09 13.19 0.79
C VAL A 18 -7.39 11.86 0.58
N ILE A 19 -8.15 10.79 0.31
CA ILE A 19 -7.58 9.49 -0.01
C ILE A 19 -6.74 9.57 -1.27
N GLN A 20 -7.23 10.23 -2.32
CA GLN A 20 -6.49 10.46 -3.57
C GLN A 20 -5.20 11.22 -3.34
N LYS A 21 -5.25 12.27 -2.53
CA LYS A 21 -4.08 13.08 -2.20
C LYS A 21 -3.07 12.25 -1.40
N GLY A 22 -3.52 11.44 -0.45
CA GLY A 22 -2.66 10.50 0.27
C GLY A 22 -1.92 9.55 -0.67
N ILE A 23 -2.62 9.01 -1.66
CA ILE A 23 -2.04 8.09 -2.65
C ILE A 23 -1.13 8.82 -3.63
N SER A 24 -1.51 10.02 -4.06
CA SER A 24 -0.65 10.86 -4.92
C SER A 24 0.67 11.14 -4.22
N VAL A 25 0.63 11.48 -2.93
CA VAL A 25 1.83 11.67 -2.10
C VAL A 25 2.71 10.42 -2.07
N VAL A 26 2.13 9.25 -1.81
CA VAL A 26 2.87 7.98 -1.84
C VAL A 26 3.47 7.75 -3.24
N GLY A 27 2.72 8.01 -4.30
CA GLY A 27 3.19 7.91 -5.68
C GLY A 27 4.37 8.85 -5.99
N ASP A 28 4.26 10.11 -5.59
CA ASP A 28 5.32 11.11 -5.77
C ASP A 28 6.57 10.75 -4.96
N LEU A 29 6.40 10.29 -3.72
CA LEU A 29 7.50 9.85 -2.87
C LEU A 29 8.21 8.61 -3.44
N LEU A 30 7.48 7.64 -3.96
CA LEU A 30 8.06 6.45 -4.61
C LEU A 30 8.96 6.82 -5.80
N GLY A 31 8.70 7.95 -6.46
CA GLY A 31 9.55 8.46 -7.53
C GLY A 31 10.85 9.12 -7.05
N VAL A 32 10.95 9.50 -5.77
CA VAL A 32 12.02 10.39 -5.29
C VAL A 32 12.71 9.93 -3.99
N VAL A 33 12.26 8.86 -3.33
CA VAL A 33 12.87 8.38 -2.09
C VAL A 33 14.32 7.95 -2.28
N GLY A 34 15.14 8.22 -1.27
CA GLY A 34 16.55 7.85 -1.26
C GLY A 34 17.51 8.80 -1.97
N PHE A 35 17.04 9.79 -2.72
CA PHE A 35 17.91 10.66 -3.51
C PHE A 35 18.10 12.05 -2.87
N PRO A 36 19.31 12.62 -2.88
CA PRO A 36 19.49 14.04 -2.62
C PRO A 36 18.91 14.83 -3.79
N PHE A 37 17.84 15.56 -3.54
CA PHE A 37 17.18 16.36 -4.57
C PHE A 37 18.13 17.45 -5.09
N GLY A 38 18.46 17.40 -6.38
CA GLY A 38 19.04 18.53 -7.08
C GLY A 38 18.03 19.67 -7.26
N GLY A 39 18.12 20.45 -8.34
CA GLY A 39 17.28 21.62 -8.58
C GLY A 39 15.74 21.42 -8.61
N ALA A 40 15.24 20.20 -8.45
CA ALA A 40 13.82 19.86 -8.40
C ALA A 40 13.17 19.95 -7.00
N LEU A 41 13.94 20.24 -5.95
CA LEU A 41 13.47 20.23 -4.56
C LEU A 41 12.28 21.17 -4.32
N VAL A 42 12.37 22.41 -4.83
CA VAL A 42 11.29 23.40 -4.67
C VAL A 42 10.02 22.97 -5.40
N SER A 43 10.16 22.44 -6.61
CA SER A 43 8.99 21.95 -7.37
C SER A 43 8.33 20.77 -6.66
N PHE A 44 9.13 19.87 -6.09
CA PHE A 44 8.61 18.77 -5.28
C PHE A 44 7.80 19.29 -4.09
N TYR A 45 8.37 20.18 -3.26
CA TYR A 45 7.64 20.74 -2.12
C TYR A 45 6.38 21.49 -2.53
N THR A 46 6.42 22.25 -3.61
CA THR A 46 5.25 22.98 -4.11
C THR A 46 4.13 22.02 -4.50
N ASN A 47 4.45 20.97 -5.25
CA ASN A 47 3.49 19.94 -5.63
C ASN A 47 2.98 19.19 -4.40
N PHE A 48 3.88 18.81 -3.50
CA PHE A 48 3.59 18.13 -2.25
C PHE A 48 2.64 18.94 -1.36
N LEU A 49 2.90 20.23 -1.13
CA LEU A 49 2.02 21.11 -0.36
C LEU A 49 0.64 21.23 -0.99
N ASN A 50 0.57 21.47 -2.29
CA ASN A 50 -0.70 21.56 -3.01
C ASN A 50 -1.50 20.23 -2.96
N THR A 51 -0.80 19.11 -2.86
CA THR A 51 -1.40 17.79 -2.77
C THR A 51 -1.85 17.45 -1.35
N ILE A 52 -1.00 17.67 -0.33
CA ILE A 52 -1.27 17.28 1.06
C ILE A 52 -2.21 18.28 1.76
N TRP A 53 -1.99 19.60 1.58
CA TRP A 53 -2.69 20.64 2.31
C TRP A 53 -3.39 21.67 1.40
N PRO A 54 -4.35 21.24 0.56
CA PRO A 54 -5.00 22.16 -0.36
C PRO A 54 -5.95 23.17 0.33
N SER A 55 -6.55 22.81 1.48
CA SER A 55 -7.44 23.61 2.29
C SER A 55 -7.84 22.85 3.57
N GLU A 56 -8.54 23.52 4.52
CA GLU A 56 -9.09 22.85 5.72
C GLU A 56 -10.23 21.87 5.40
N ASP A 57 -11.01 22.12 4.36
CA ASP A 57 -12.22 21.37 4.06
C ASP A 57 -12.01 19.87 3.83
N PRO A 58 -11.02 19.42 3.03
CA PRO A 58 -10.77 18.00 2.85
C PRO A 58 -10.38 17.29 4.15
N TRP A 59 -9.58 17.90 5.00
CA TRP A 59 -9.18 17.32 6.29
C TRP A 59 -10.35 17.17 7.23
N LYS A 60 -11.21 18.21 7.29
CA LYS A 60 -12.43 18.19 8.09
C LYS A 60 -13.36 17.08 7.61
N ALA A 61 -13.61 16.97 6.30
CA ALA A 61 -14.45 15.94 5.73
C ALA A 61 -13.90 14.53 6.00
N PHE A 62 -12.58 14.34 5.90
CA PHE A 62 -11.95 13.08 6.23
C PHE A 62 -12.11 12.71 7.71
N MET A 63 -11.90 13.65 8.63
CA MET A 63 -12.13 13.44 10.06
C MET A 63 -13.60 13.04 10.33
N GLU A 64 -14.57 13.71 9.69
CA GLU A 64 -15.99 13.40 9.81
C GLU A 64 -16.34 12.00 9.29
N GLN A 65 -15.68 11.56 8.23
CA GLN A 65 -15.83 10.20 7.73
C GLN A 65 -15.30 9.16 8.73
N VAL A 66 -14.11 9.36 9.27
CA VAL A 66 -13.55 8.46 10.28
C VAL A 66 -14.41 8.46 11.54
N GLU A 67 -14.95 9.63 11.96
CA GLU A 67 -15.94 9.73 13.03
C GLU A 67 -17.16 8.84 12.77
N ALA A 68 -17.69 8.90 11.54
CA ALA A 68 -18.85 8.08 11.14
C ALA A 68 -18.53 6.58 11.12
N LEU A 69 -17.35 6.20 10.61
CA LEU A 69 -16.89 4.80 10.60
C LEU A 69 -16.70 4.24 12.02
N MET A 70 -16.15 5.06 12.91
CA MET A 70 -15.82 4.66 14.29
C MET A 70 -16.99 4.82 15.26
N ASP A 71 -18.12 5.40 14.82
CA ASP A 71 -19.25 5.82 15.68
C ASP A 71 -18.77 6.65 16.89
N GLN A 72 -17.83 7.55 16.64
CA GLN A 72 -17.19 8.37 17.66
C GLN A 72 -17.02 9.80 17.14
N LYS A 73 -17.42 10.80 17.92
CA LYS A 73 -17.24 12.21 17.61
C LYS A 73 -15.98 12.78 18.24
N ILE A 74 -15.24 13.58 17.49
CA ILE A 74 -14.17 14.43 18.03
C ILE A 74 -14.84 15.67 18.65
N ALA A 75 -14.45 16.03 19.86
CA ALA A 75 -14.91 17.29 20.45
C ALA A 75 -14.50 18.48 19.57
N ASP A 76 -15.42 19.43 19.34
CA ASP A 76 -15.19 20.58 18.44
C ASP A 76 -13.90 21.33 18.77
N TYR A 77 -13.60 21.51 20.06
CA TYR A 77 -12.33 22.11 20.48
C TYR A 77 -11.10 21.34 19.97
N ALA A 78 -11.10 20.02 20.06
CA ALA A 78 -9.98 19.18 19.62
C ALA A 78 -9.85 19.19 18.10
N LYS A 79 -10.98 19.13 17.39
CA LYS A 79 -11.03 19.21 15.92
C LYS A 79 -10.50 20.55 15.43
N ASN A 80 -11.04 21.65 15.94
CA ASN A 80 -10.62 23.01 15.56
C ASN A 80 -9.16 23.28 15.90
N LYS A 81 -8.67 22.77 17.04
CA LYS A 81 -7.26 22.87 17.40
C LYS A 81 -6.38 22.13 16.39
N ALA A 82 -6.71 20.90 16.03
CA ALA A 82 -5.94 20.12 15.07
C ALA A 82 -5.91 20.79 13.68
N LEU A 83 -7.04 21.34 13.21
CA LEU A 83 -7.10 22.07 11.94
C LEU A 83 -6.26 23.36 11.98
N ALA A 84 -6.32 24.12 13.07
CA ALA A 84 -5.48 25.32 13.23
C ALA A 84 -3.98 25.00 13.27
N GLU A 85 -3.58 23.90 13.94
CA GLU A 85 -2.20 23.41 13.93
C GLU A 85 -1.74 23.00 12.53
N LEU A 86 -2.59 22.28 11.76
CA LEU A 86 -2.29 21.94 10.37
C LEU A 86 -2.05 23.18 9.52
N GLN A 87 -2.90 24.20 9.65
CA GLN A 87 -2.73 25.45 8.92
C GLN A 87 -1.44 26.16 9.32
N GLY A 88 -1.10 26.16 10.61
CA GLY A 88 0.17 26.71 11.11
C GLY A 88 1.39 25.98 10.55
N LEU A 89 1.33 24.65 10.48
CA LEU A 89 2.39 23.83 9.87
C LEU A 89 2.54 24.12 8.38
N GLN A 90 1.44 24.21 7.64
CA GLN A 90 1.43 24.58 6.23
C GLN A 90 2.14 25.92 6.00
N ASN A 91 1.75 26.97 6.71
CA ASN A 91 2.34 28.29 6.58
C ASN A 91 3.87 28.27 6.83
N ASN A 92 4.32 27.54 7.85
CA ASN A 92 5.77 27.41 8.14
C ASN A 92 6.51 26.67 7.03
N VAL A 93 5.93 25.64 6.42
CA VAL A 93 6.55 24.92 5.30
C VAL A 93 6.56 25.80 4.04
N GLU A 94 5.51 26.57 3.76
CA GLU A 94 5.50 27.54 2.65
C GLU A 94 6.60 28.60 2.80
N ASP A 95 6.78 29.15 4.00
CA ASP A 95 7.85 30.09 4.31
C ASP A 95 9.23 29.46 4.09
N TYR A 96 9.44 28.22 4.57
CA TYR A 96 10.66 27.46 4.35
C TYR A 96 10.92 27.22 2.86
N VAL A 97 9.92 26.82 2.09
CA VAL A 97 10.01 26.58 0.63
C VAL A 97 10.35 27.87 -0.12
N SER A 98 9.78 29.00 0.31
CA SER A 98 10.11 30.32 -0.22
C SER A 98 11.60 30.66 0.00
N ALA A 99 12.12 30.41 1.20
CA ALA A 99 13.54 30.62 1.50
C ALA A 99 14.43 29.65 0.71
N LEU A 100 14.03 28.37 0.59
CA LEU A 100 14.72 27.35 -0.21
C LEU A 100 14.81 27.75 -1.69
N SER A 101 13.71 28.24 -2.27
CA SER A 101 13.67 28.76 -3.62
C SER A 101 14.64 29.94 -3.83
N SER A 102 14.65 30.87 -2.87
CA SER A 102 15.56 32.03 -2.90
C SER A 102 17.02 31.60 -2.80
N TRP A 103 17.31 30.61 -1.97
CA TRP A 103 18.65 30.06 -1.80
C TRP A 103 19.13 29.32 -3.06
N GLN A 104 18.27 28.53 -3.71
CA GLN A 104 18.59 27.81 -4.92
C GLN A 104 18.82 28.72 -6.15
N LYS A 105 18.12 29.83 -6.26
CA LYS A 105 18.28 30.79 -7.37
C LYS A 105 19.62 31.52 -7.37
N ASN A 106 20.39 31.44 -6.28
CA ASN A 106 21.71 32.04 -6.14
C ASN A 106 22.85 30.99 -6.01
N PRO A 107 23.00 30.05 -6.97
CA PRO A 107 23.97 28.97 -6.86
C PRO A 107 25.43 29.44 -7.15
N ALA A 108 25.66 30.69 -7.56
CA ALA A 108 26.83 31.10 -8.30
C ALA A 108 28.00 31.61 -7.44
N ALA A 109 28.04 31.29 -6.14
CA ALA A 109 29.22 31.67 -5.40
C ALA A 109 29.69 30.54 -4.49
N PRO A 110 31.01 30.25 -4.47
CA PRO A 110 31.59 29.50 -3.35
C PRO A 110 31.40 30.23 -2.02
N PHE A 111 30.89 31.44 -2.06
CA PHE A 111 30.46 32.26 -0.92
C PHE A 111 28.99 32.64 -1.11
N ARG A 112 28.07 31.74 -0.79
CA ARG A 112 26.65 32.01 -0.80
C ARG A 112 26.34 33.22 0.09
N ASN A 113 25.39 34.04 -0.36
CA ASN A 113 24.99 35.22 0.40
C ASN A 113 24.64 34.83 1.85
N PRO A 114 25.41 35.31 2.87
CA PRO A 114 25.19 34.98 4.28
C PRO A 114 23.76 35.27 4.75
N HIS A 115 23.10 36.24 4.11
CA HIS A 115 21.71 36.58 4.41
C HIS A 115 20.73 35.46 4.00
N SER A 116 20.88 34.88 2.80
CA SER A 116 20.03 33.76 2.37
C SER A 116 20.28 32.49 3.15
N GLN A 117 21.54 32.22 3.57
CA GLN A 117 21.86 31.12 4.47
C GLN A 117 21.24 31.33 5.87
N GLY A 118 21.34 32.53 6.45
CA GLY A 118 20.71 32.85 7.72
C GLY A 118 19.20 32.66 7.68
N ARG A 119 18.57 33.16 6.62
CA ARG A 119 17.12 33.05 6.44
C ARG A 119 16.64 31.61 6.34
N ILE A 120 17.29 30.77 5.53
CA ILE A 120 16.86 29.36 5.39
C ILE A 120 17.04 28.58 6.69
N ARG A 121 18.13 28.83 7.45
CA ARG A 121 18.33 28.23 8.77
C ARG A 121 17.24 28.62 9.76
N GLU A 122 16.90 29.91 9.79
CA GLU A 122 15.86 30.44 10.68
C GLU A 122 14.51 29.78 10.36
N LEU A 123 14.06 29.79 9.11
CA LEU A 123 12.78 29.25 8.70
C LEU A 123 12.71 27.72 8.79
N PHE A 124 13.81 27.01 8.52
CA PHE A 124 13.91 25.59 8.83
C PHE A 124 13.74 25.32 10.33
N SER A 125 14.46 26.06 11.17
CA SER A 125 14.39 25.89 12.64
C SER A 125 13.00 26.19 13.19
N GLN A 126 12.32 27.21 12.65
CA GLN A 126 10.95 27.53 12.99
C GLN A 126 9.99 26.41 12.59
N ALA A 127 10.06 25.94 11.35
CA ALA A 127 9.24 24.84 10.85
C ALA A 127 9.47 23.55 11.66
N GLU A 128 10.72 23.14 11.87
CA GLU A 128 11.07 21.94 12.65
C GLU A 128 10.55 22.02 14.09
N SER A 129 10.74 23.16 14.74
CA SER A 129 10.27 23.38 16.11
C SER A 129 8.74 23.36 16.17
N HIS A 130 8.07 23.92 15.18
CA HIS A 130 6.60 23.91 15.11
C HIS A 130 6.08 22.48 14.93
N PHE A 131 6.62 21.67 14.01
CA PHE A 131 6.25 20.27 13.89
C PHE A 131 6.38 19.51 15.20
N ARG A 132 7.52 19.62 15.86
CA ARG A 132 7.78 18.95 17.14
C ARG A 132 6.76 19.33 18.22
N ASN A 133 6.37 20.59 18.27
CA ASN A 133 5.40 21.09 19.26
C ASN A 133 3.94 20.76 18.91
N SER A 134 3.60 20.65 17.63
CA SER A 134 2.23 20.39 17.15
C SER A 134 1.86 18.91 17.07
N MET A 135 2.84 17.99 16.93
CA MET A 135 2.57 16.54 16.85
C MET A 135 1.65 16.01 17.97
N PRO A 136 1.76 16.43 19.24
CA PRO A 136 0.83 16.01 20.29
C PRO A 136 -0.64 16.41 20.02
N SER A 137 -0.88 17.46 19.24
CA SER A 137 -2.24 17.90 18.87
C SER A 137 -2.94 16.96 17.89
N PHE A 138 -2.18 16.07 17.23
CA PHE A 138 -2.69 14.99 16.36
C PHE A 138 -2.69 13.62 17.06
N ALA A 139 -2.30 13.57 18.33
CA ALA A 139 -2.22 12.37 19.16
C ALA A 139 -3.00 12.53 20.49
N ILE A 140 -4.10 13.29 20.46
CA ILE A 140 -4.93 13.55 21.63
C ILE A 140 -5.53 12.25 22.13
N SER A 141 -5.38 11.99 23.44
CA SER A 141 -5.88 10.78 24.09
C SER A 141 -7.37 10.57 23.86
N GLY A 142 -7.72 9.39 23.34
CA GLY A 142 -9.07 8.99 22.98
C GLY A 142 -9.49 9.35 21.54
N TYR A 143 -8.69 10.13 20.81
CA TYR A 143 -8.95 10.51 19.41
C TYR A 143 -7.81 10.10 18.45
N GLU A 144 -6.84 9.33 18.91
CA GLU A 144 -5.64 8.97 18.13
C GLU A 144 -5.99 8.25 16.82
N VAL A 145 -7.02 7.40 16.84
CA VAL A 145 -7.52 6.71 15.64
C VAL A 145 -8.12 7.71 14.64
N LEU A 146 -8.83 8.72 15.16
CA LEU A 146 -9.55 9.71 14.34
C LEU A 146 -8.60 10.73 13.68
N PHE A 147 -7.45 10.98 14.32
CA PHE A 147 -6.39 11.86 13.80
C PHE A 147 -5.27 11.11 13.07
N LEU A 148 -5.38 9.80 12.87
CA LEU A 148 -4.26 8.98 12.44
C LEU A 148 -3.67 9.39 11.09
N THR A 149 -4.51 9.71 10.11
CA THR A 149 -4.04 10.18 8.79
C THR A 149 -3.37 11.55 8.90
N THR A 150 -3.95 12.47 9.67
CA THR A 150 -3.36 13.79 9.93
C THR A 150 -1.99 13.66 10.60
N TYR A 151 -1.89 12.78 11.61
CA TYR A 151 -0.64 12.49 12.28
C TYR A 151 0.42 11.94 11.29
N ALA A 152 0.05 10.97 10.45
CA ALA A 152 0.98 10.37 9.49
C ALA A 152 1.51 11.38 8.46
N GLN A 153 0.66 12.28 7.97
CA GLN A 153 1.07 13.32 7.01
C GLN A 153 1.96 14.38 7.66
N ALA A 154 1.64 14.82 8.88
CA ALA A 154 2.50 15.73 9.62
C ALA A 154 3.86 15.09 9.92
N ALA A 155 3.87 13.83 10.36
CA ALA A 155 5.08 13.04 10.60
C ALA A 155 5.96 12.91 9.34
N ASN A 156 5.34 12.63 8.19
CA ASN A 156 6.02 12.55 6.90
C ASN A 156 6.76 13.86 6.57
N THR A 157 6.07 14.98 6.70
CA THR A 157 6.64 16.29 6.39
C THR A 157 7.78 16.65 7.35
N HIS A 158 7.60 16.36 8.64
CA HIS A 158 8.65 16.59 9.63
C HIS A 158 9.93 15.79 9.33
N LEU A 159 9.78 14.49 9.04
CA LEU A 159 10.93 13.64 8.68
C LEU A 159 11.61 14.11 7.39
N PHE A 160 10.82 14.64 6.45
CA PHE A 160 11.34 15.17 5.20
C PHE A 160 12.15 16.45 5.40
N LEU A 161 11.69 17.37 6.25
CA LEU A 161 12.48 18.55 6.67
C LEU A 161 13.81 18.16 7.30
N LEU A 162 13.81 17.17 8.20
CA LEU A 162 15.04 16.67 8.84
C LEU A 162 16.00 16.03 7.83
N LYS A 163 15.47 15.36 6.80
CA LYS A 163 16.27 14.84 5.68
C LYS A 163 16.99 15.97 4.95
N ASP A 164 16.29 17.06 4.62
CA ASP A 164 16.89 18.20 3.92
C ASP A 164 18.04 18.84 4.71
N ALA A 165 17.86 19.02 6.02
CA ALA A 165 18.90 19.57 6.88
C ALA A 165 20.16 18.70 6.92
N GLN A 166 20.01 17.38 6.75
CA GLN A 166 21.16 16.48 6.65
C GLN A 166 21.88 16.57 5.30
N ILE A 167 21.14 16.79 4.23
CA ILE A 167 21.70 16.88 2.88
C ILE A 167 22.36 18.24 2.63
N TYR A 168 21.67 19.31 3.03
CA TYR A 168 22.05 20.70 2.67
C TYR A 168 22.52 21.52 3.87
N GLY A 169 22.53 20.96 5.09
CA GLY A 169 22.81 21.69 6.30
C GLY A 169 24.19 22.39 6.31
N GLU A 170 25.25 21.74 5.82
CA GLU A 170 26.57 22.38 5.67
C GLU A 170 26.52 23.59 4.74
N GLU A 171 25.76 23.48 3.64
CA GLU A 171 25.59 24.58 2.69
C GLU A 171 24.73 25.72 3.26
N TRP A 172 23.84 25.43 4.21
CA TRP A 172 23.09 26.44 4.97
C TRP A 172 23.92 27.05 6.12
N GLY A 173 25.12 26.49 6.39
CA GLY A 173 26.03 26.96 7.42
C GLY A 173 25.74 26.39 8.80
N TYR A 174 25.13 25.20 8.89
CA TYR A 174 25.11 24.40 10.14
C TYR A 174 26.46 23.73 10.36
N GLU A 175 26.83 23.59 11.61
CA GLU A 175 28.00 22.82 12.02
C GLU A 175 27.70 21.30 11.90
N LYS A 176 28.76 20.48 11.77
CA LYS A 176 28.63 19.03 11.62
C LYS A 176 27.93 18.36 12.80
N GLU A 177 28.12 18.93 13.97
CA GLU A 177 27.47 18.49 15.21
C GLU A 177 25.97 18.69 15.18
N ASP A 178 25.49 19.82 14.66
CA ASP A 178 24.05 20.09 14.47
C ASP A 178 23.43 19.11 13.49
N ILE A 179 24.11 18.86 12.36
CA ILE A 179 23.67 17.90 11.36
C ILE A 179 23.61 16.47 11.94
N ALA A 180 24.56 16.10 12.77
CA ALA A 180 24.55 14.82 13.48
C ALA A 180 23.39 14.71 14.46
N GLU A 181 23.01 15.80 15.13
CA GLU A 181 21.83 15.82 16.00
C GLU A 181 20.52 15.73 15.21
N PHE A 182 20.41 16.39 14.04
CA PHE A 182 19.25 16.22 13.14
C PHE A 182 19.11 14.76 12.69
N TYR A 183 20.22 14.10 12.37
CA TYR A 183 20.21 12.68 12.01
C TYR A 183 19.72 11.79 13.15
N LYS A 184 20.26 11.94 14.37
CA LYS A 184 19.80 11.16 15.53
C LYS A 184 18.31 11.39 15.81
N ARG A 185 17.87 12.64 15.69
CA ARG A 185 16.45 13.01 15.87
C ARG A 185 15.58 12.34 14.82
N GLN A 186 15.99 12.35 13.55
CA GLN A 186 15.26 11.68 12.48
C GLN A 186 15.10 10.19 12.77
N LEU A 187 16.16 9.48 13.14
CA LEU A 187 16.07 8.05 13.47
C LEU A 187 15.10 7.78 14.62
N LYS A 188 15.17 8.57 15.68
CA LYS A 188 14.26 8.46 16.84
C LYS A 188 12.81 8.71 16.42
N LEU A 189 12.54 9.78 15.68
CA LEU A 189 11.21 10.16 15.25
C LEU A 189 10.65 9.19 14.22
N THR A 190 11.46 8.63 13.34
CA THR A 190 11.04 7.57 12.41
C THR A 190 10.46 6.39 13.16
N GLN A 191 11.13 5.93 14.22
CA GLN A 191 10.60 4.88 15.09
C GLN A 191 9.30 5.30 15.77
N GLU A 192 9.31 6.44 16.48
CA GLU A 192 8.16 6.89 17.28
C GLU A 192 6.91 7.08 16.42
N TYR A 193 7.05 7.70 15.26
CA TYR A 193 5.94 7.95 14.33
C TYR A 193 5.42 6.66 13.71
N THR A 194 6.32 5.76 13.31
CA THR A 194 5.94 4.47 12.75
C THR A 194 5.19 3.61 13.76
N ASP A 195 5.74 3.47 14.97
CA ASP A 195 5.13 2.65 16.03
C ASP A 195 3.77 3.23 16.48
N HIS A 196 3.63 4.57 16.54
CA HIS A 196 2.35 5.24 16.78
C HIS A 196 1.31 4.88 15.70
N CYS A 197 1.67 5.04 14.44
CA CYS A 197 0.77 4.77 13.32
C CYS A 197 0.30 3.30 13.29
N VAL A 198 1.22 2.35 13.46
CA VAL A 198 0.89 0.92 13.49
C VAL A 198 0.01 0.58 14.68
N LYS A 199 0.31 1.10 15.86
CA LYS A 199 -0.48 0.87 17.07
C LYS A 199 -1.93 1.31 16.87
N TRP A 200 -2.14 2.55 16.46
CA TRP A 200 -3.48 3.12 16.38
C TRP A 200 -4.28 2.63 15.17
N TYR A 201 -3.60 2.26 14.08
CA TYR A 201 -4.24 1.49 13.01
C TYR A 201 -4.85 0.18 13.52
N ASN A 202 -4.09 -0.60 14.28
CA ASN A 202 -4.58 -1.87 14.83
C ASN A 202 -5.71 -1.66 15.85
N VAL A 203 -5.60 -0.65 16.72
CA VAL A 203 -6.67 -0.29 17.66
C VAL A 203 -7.97 0.06 16.92
N GLY A 204 -7.89 0.83 15.85
CA GLY A 204 -9.06 1.16 15.01
C GLY A 204 -9.68 -0.08 14.35
N LEU A 205 -8.86 -0.97 13.79
CA LEU A 205 -9.34 -2.23 13.24
C LEU A 205 -10.05 -3.09 14.29
N ASP A 206 -9.47 -3.22 15.48
CA ASP A 206 -10.04 -4.06 16.53
C ASP A 206 -11.38 -3.52 17.05
N LYS A 207 -11.53 -2.19 17.14
CA LYS A 207 -12.80 -1.53 17.49
C LYS A 207 -13.92 -1.82 16.47
N LEU A 208 -13.59 -1.95 15.19
CA LEU A 208 -14.54 -2.17 14.10
C LEU A 208 -14.88 -3.64 13.87
N ARG A 209 -14.24 -4.57 14.58
CA ARG A 209 -14.60 -5.99 14.50
C ARG A 209 -16.01 -6.20 15.04
N GLY A 210 -16.85 -6.78 14.20
CA GLY A 210 -18.24 -7.07 14.55
C GLY A 210 -18.66 -8.46 14.11
N SER A 211 -19.96 -8.67 14.00
CA SER A 211 -20.54 -9.99 13.64
C SER A 211 -21.31 -9.99 12.31
N SER A 212 -21.71 -8.81 11.81
CA SER A 212 -22.56 -8.66 10.63
C SER A 212 -21.77 -8.33 9.37
N TYR A 213 -22.44 -8.40 8.23
CA TYR A 213 -21.95 -7.93 6.95
C TYR A 213 -21.58 -6.45 6.99
N GLU A 214 -22.44 -5.61 7.55
CA GLU A 214 -22.25 -4.16 7.63
C GLU A 214 -21.00 -3.82 8.46
N SER A 215 -20.80 -4.50 9.57
CA SER A 215 -19.58 -4.32 10.37
C SER A 215 -18.32 -4.73 9.60
N TRP A 216 -18.42 -5.75 8.73
CA TRP A 216 -17.30 -6.11 7.86
C TRP A 216 -17.02 -5.03 6.80
N VAL A 217 -18.06 -4.44 6.20
CA VAL A 217 -17.89 -3.33 5.23
C VAL A 217 -17.17 -2.15 5.87
N ASN A 218 -17.60 -1.71 7.05
CA ASN A 218 -16.96 -0.61 7.78
C ASN A 218 -15.51 -0.94 8.17
N PHE A 219 -15.27 -2.17 8.65
CA PHE A 219 -13.94 -2.67 8.94
C PHE A 219 -13.04 -2.67 7.68
N ASN A 220 -13.57 -3.11 6.53
CA ASN A 220 -12.81 -3.15 5.28
C ASN A 220 -12.53 -1.73 4.75
N ARG A 221 -13.50 -0.81 4.83
CA ARG A 221 -13.30 0.60 4.46
C ARG A 221 -12.19 1.23 5.29
N TYR A 222 -12.25 1.12 6.61
CA TYR A 222 -11.18 1.62 7.48
C TYR A 222 -9.82 0.98 7.14
N ARG A 223 -9.78 -0.36 6.98
CA ARG A 223 -8.56 -1.08 6.58
C ARG A 223 -7.98 -0.52 5.29
N ARG A 224 -8.80 -0.35 4.27
CA ARG A 224 -8.40 0.22 2.97
C ARG A 224 -7.88 1.64 3.09
N GLU A 225 -8.67 2.53 3.65
CA GLU A 225 -8.36 3.95 3.74
C GLU A 225 -7.10 4.22 4.57
N MET A 226 -6.97 3.57 5.70
CA MET A 226 -5.76 3.68 6.53
C MET A 226 -4.55 2.99 5.89
N THR A 227 -4.73 1.96 5.08
CA THR A 227 -3.63 1.40 4.29
C THR A 227 -3.10 2.43 3.31
N LEU A 228 -3.99 3.04 2.53
CA LEU A 228 -3.65 3.99 1.47
C LEU A 228 -3.08 5.31 1.99
N THR A 229 -3.54 5.79 3.14
CA THR A 229 -3.18 7.13 3.67
C THR A 229 -2.16 7.11 4.81
N VAL A 230 -1.96 5.96 5.44
CA VAL A 230 -1.06 5.82 6.60
C VAL A 230 -0.01 4.73 6.39
N LEU A 231 -0.42 3.46 6.16
CA LEU A 231 0.54 2.35 6.16
C LEU A 231 1.50 2.40 4.96
N ASP A 232 1.00 2.77 3.78
CA ASP A 232 1.85 2.89 2.59
C ASP A 232 2.81 4.07 2.71
N LEU A 233 2.38 5.14 3.37
CA LEU A 233 3.23 6.28 3.67
C LEU A 233 4.35 5.94 4.65
N ILE A 234 4.02 5.33 5.80
CA ILE A 234 5.04 4.99 6.82
C ILE A 234 6.02 3.91 6.34
N ALA A 235 5.65 3.09 5.35
CA ALA A 235 6.55 2.14 4.72
C ALA A 235 7.73 2.82 3.99
N LEU A 236 7.59 4.11 3.66
CA LEU A 236 8.63 4.92 3.01
C LEU A 236 9.53 5.68 4.01
N PHE A 237 9.12 5.84 5.26
CA PHE A 237 9.90 6.58 6.28
C PHE A 237 11.34 6.09 6.45
N PRO A 238 11.63 4.76 6.44
CA PRO A 238 13.01 4.28 6.54
C PRO A 238 13.91 4.79 5.40
N LEU A 239 13.34 5.10 4.24
CA LEU A 239 14.08 5.54 3.05
C LEU A 239 14.54 7.01 3.13
N TYR A 240 14.15 7.72 4.17
CA TYR A 240 14.64 9.07 4.45
C TYR A 240 16.00 9.09 5.15
N ASP A 241 16.51 7.94 5.60
CA ASP A 241 17.86 7.82 6.12
C ASP A 241 18.90 8.00 4.99
N VAL A 242 19.46 9.20 4.91
CA VAL A 242 20.42 9.60 3.85
C VAL A 242 21.74 8.84 3.90
N ARG A 243 22.08 8.24 5.05
CA ARG A 243 23.31 7.44 5.21
C ARG A 243 23.12 6.02 4.71
N LEU A 244 21.94 5.46 4.92
CA LEU A 244 21.57 4.14 4.40
C LEU A 244 21.19 4.18 2.92
N TYR A 245 20.55 5.27 2.48
CA TYR A 245 20.02 5.44 1.12
C TYR A 245 20.58 6.70 0.44
N PRO A 246 21.91 6.73 0.15
CA PRO A 246 22.56 7.87 -0.47
C PRO A 246 22.31 7.97 -1.98
N LYS A 247 21.51 7.07 -2.54
CA LYS A 247 21.09 7.02 -3.95
C LYS A 247 19.58 6.88 -4.01
N GLU A 248 19.00 7.16 -5.16
CA GLU A 248 17.58 6.89 -5.46
C GLU A 248 17.25 5.42 -5.20
N VAL A 249 16.05 5.17 -4.65
CA VAL A 249 15.58 3.83 -4.30
C VAL A 249 14.37 3.46 -5.15
N LYS A 250 14.44 2.32 -5.83
CA LYS A 250 13.29 1.65 -6.43
C LYS A 250 12.72 0.70 -5.36
N THR A 251 11.55 1.02 -4.84
CA THR A 251 10.84 0.21 -3.83
C THR A 251 9.42 -0.13 -4.29
N GLU A 252 8.77 -1.04 -3.59
CA GLU A 252 7.47 -1.61 -3.96
C GLU A 252 6.55 -1.70 -2.76
N LEU A 253 5.24 -1.53 -3.02
CA LEU A 253 4.16 -1.75 -2.06
C LEU A 253 3.34 -2.95 -2.53
N THR A 254 3.47 -4.09 -1.84
CA THR A 254 2.88 -5.38 -2.22
C THR A 254 1.60 -5.71 -1.45
N ARG A 255 0.99 -4.74 -0.75
CA ARG A 255 -0.25 -4.95 -0.01
C ARG A 255 -1.43 -5.20 -0.94
N ASP A 256 -2.30 -6.09 -0.48
CA ASP A 256 -3.63 -6.24 -1.05
C ASP A 256 -4.59 -5.22 -0.44
N VAL A 257 -5.28 -4.48 -1.30
CA VAL A 257 -6.34 -3.52 -0.96
C VAL A 257 -7.65 -4.01 -1.57
N LEU A 258 -8.70 -4.10 -0.75
CA LEU A 258 -10.00 -4.59 -1.20
C LEU A 258 -10.97 -3.43 -1.37
N THR A 259 -11.64 -3.39 -2.52
CA THR A 259 -12.79 -2.50 -2.74
C THR A 259 -14.02 -3.01 -1.99
N ASP A 260 -15.05 -2.18 -1.94
CA ASP A 260 -16.31 -2.58 -1.32
C ASP A 260 -16.95 -3.73 -2.11
N PRO A 261 -17.69 -4.61 -1.44
CA PRO A 261 -18.40 -5.68 -2.14
C PRO A 261 -19.41 -5.13 -3.15
N ILE A 262 -19.45 -5.72 -4.33
CA ILE A 262 -20.40 -5.30 -5.38
C ILE A 262 -21.77 -5.87 -5.05
N VAL A 263 -22.67 -5.03 -4.53
CA VAL A 263 -24.06 -5.37 -4.20
C VAL A 263 -25.00 -4.41 -4.92
N GLY A 264 -25.90 -4.95 -5.73
CA GLY A 264 -26.76 -4.13 -6.58
C GLY A 264 -27.86 -3.34 -5.86
N VAL A 265 -28.29 -3.75 -4.65
CA VAL A 265 -29.36 -3.07 -3.91
C VAL A 265 -29.10 -3.07 -2.42
N ASN A 266 -29.31 -1.94 -1.78
CA ASN A 266 -29.09 -1.74 -0.33
C ASN A 266 -29.85 -2.75 0.55
N ASN A 267 -31.03 -3.22 0.11
CA ASN A 267 -31.85 -4.16 0.88
C ASN A 267 -31.35 -5.60 0.91
N LEU A 268 -30.36 -5.94 0.08
CA LEU A 268 -29.73 -7.27 0.05
C LEU A 268 -28.44 -7.31 0.87
N ARG A 269 -28.10 -6.21 1.54
CA ARG A 269 -26.92 -6.16 2.38
C ARG A 269 -26.98 -7.24 3.45
N GLY A 270 -26.18 -8.28 3.27
CA GLY A 270 -25.87 -9.22 4.31
C GLY A 270 -26.88 -10.33 4.60
N TYR A 271 -27.81 -10.65 3.75
CA TYR A 271 -28.72 -11.78 3.98
C TYR A 271 -27.92 -13.05 4.32
N GLY A 272 -27.85 -13.35 5.64
CA GLY A 272 -27.23 -14.55 6.18
C GLY A 272 -25.70 -14.62 6.11
N THR A 273 -25.00 -13.57 5.69
CA THR A 273 -23.53 -13.53 5.66
C THR A 273 -23.00 -12.83 6.90
N THR A 274 -22.12 -13.49 7.65
CA THR A 274 -21.50 -12.93 8.84
C THR A 274 -20.15 -12.31 8.53
N PHE A 275 -19.67 -11.42 9.42
CA PHE A 275 -18.32 -10.88 9.38
C PHE A 275 -17.26 -11.98 9.18
N SER A 276 -17.33 -13.02 10.01
CA SER A 276 -16.37 -14.13 9.97
C SER A 276 -16.42 -14.91 8.66
N ASN A 277 -17.60 -15.08 8.07
CA ASN A 277 -17.73 -15.77 6.79
C ASN A 277 -16.95 -15.02 5.71
N ILE A 278 -17.13 -13.69 5.61
CA ILE A 278 -16.44 -12.90 4.59
C ILE A 278 -14.94 -12.88 4.87
N GLU A 279 -14.52 -12.57 6.11
CA GLU A 279 -13.11 -12.48 6.46
C GLU A 279 -12.35 -13.81 6.26
N ASN A 280 -13.05 -14.95 6.35
CA ASN A 280 -12.47 -16.26 6.05
C ASN A 280 -12.25 -16.51 4.56
N TYR A 281 -13.01 -15.86 3.67
CA TYR A 281 -12.81 -15.93 2.22
C TYR A 281 -11.64 -15.05 1.74
N ILE A 282 -11.26 -14.01 2.51
CA ILE A 282 -10.14 -13.15 2.14
C ILE A 282 -8.85 -13.99 2.08
N ARG A 283 -8.07 -13.76 1.06
CA ARG A 283 -6.76 -14.43 0.89
C ARG A 283 -5.92 -14.23 2.15
N LYS A 284 -5.40 -15.32 2.66
CA LYS A 284 -4.42 -15.30 3.76
C LYS A 284 -3.07 -14.80 3.21
N PRO A 285 -2.12 -14.39 4.07
CA PRO A 285 -0.78 -14.05 3.63
C PRO A 285 -0.20 -15.11 2.70
N HIS A 286 0.27 -14.70 1.54
CA HIS A 286 0.67 -15.57 0.44
C HIS A 286 1.86 -14.99 -0.32
N LEU A 287 2.54 -15.83 -1.11
CA LEU A 287 3.51 -15.32 -2.07
C LEU A 287 2.80 -14.43 -3.07
N PHE A 288 3.42 -13.30 -3.38
CA PHE A 288 2.88 -12.37 -4.36
C PHE A 288 2.74 -13.06 -5.71
N ASP A 289 1.59 -12.92 -6.31
CA ASP A 289 1.27 -13.37 -7.65
C ASP A 289 0.46 -12.29 -8.37
N TYR A 290 0.37 -12.36 -9.69
CA TYR A 290 -0.40 -11.40 -10.47
C TYR A 290 -1.47 -12.09 -11.30
N LEU A 291 -2.56 -11.36 -11.55
CA LEU A 291 -3.71 -11.84 -12.28
C LEU A 291 -3.33 -12.26 -13.71
N HIS A 292 -3.67 -13.50 -14.07
CA HIS A 292 -3.51 -14.03 -15.41
C HIS A 292 -4.85 -14.22 -16.12
N ARG A 293 -5.82 -14.85 -15.44
CA ARG A 293 -7.12 -15.16 -16.02
C ARG A 293 -8.21 -15.20 -14.96
N ILE A 294 -9.42 -14.77 -15.32
CA ILE A 294 -10.63 -15.01 -14.54
C ILE A 294 -11.55 -15.89 -15.39
N GLN A 295 -12.00 -17.00 -14.80
CA GLN A 295 -13.01 -17.88 -15.38
C GLN A 295 -14.33 -17.68 -14.67
N PHE A 296 -15.29 -17.04 -15.34
CA PHE A 296 -16.61 -16.70 -14.80
C PHE A 296 -17.60 -17.82 -14.99
N HIS A 297 -18.41 -18.07 -13.98
CA HIS A 297 -19.61 -18.91 -14.04
C HIS A 297 -20.85 -18.05 -13.88
N THR A 298 -21.89 -18.38 -14.62
CA THR A 298 -23.17 -17.68 -14.58
C THR A 298 -24.28 -18.57 -14.07
N ARG A 299 -25.29 -17.98 -13.44
CA ARG A 299 -26.55 -18.63 -13.08
C ARG A 299 -27.72 -17.78 -13.52
N PHE A 300 -28.84 -18.46 -13.79
CA PHE A 300 -30.08 -17.83 -14.09
C PHE A 300 -30.86 -17.49 -12.82
N GLN A 301 -31.33 -16.24 -12.72
CA GLN A 301 -32.25 -15.77 -11.72
C GLN A 301 -33.61 -15.56 -12.38
N PRO A 302 -34.62 -16.41 -12.08
CA PRO A 302 -35.97 -16.17 -12.58
C PRO A 302 -36.59 -14.97 -11.86
N GLY A 303 -37.35 -14.18 -12.57
CA GLY A 303 -38.21 -13.15 -12.01
C GLY A 303 -39.57 -13.69 -11.62
N TYR A 304 -40.27 -13.04 -10.69
CA TYR A 304 -41.59 -13.44 -10.25
C TYR A 304 -42.68 -13.18 -11.31
N TYR A 305 -42.56 -12.05 -12.01
CA TYR A 305 -43.53 -11.63 -13.04
C TYR A 305 -43.12 -12.01 -14.46
N GLY A 306 -42.11 -12.82 -14.64
CA GLY A 306 -41.68 -13.34 -15.94
C GLY A 306 -40.87 -12.37 -16.82
N ASN A 307 -40.84 -11.08 -16.51
CA ASN A 307 -40.21 -10.04 -17.31
C ASN A 307 -38.93 -9.47 -16.67
N ASP A 308 -38.50 -9.98 -15.50
CA ASP A 308 -37.37 -9.48 -14.73
C ASP A 308 -36.32 -10.57 -14.47
N SER A 309 -36.19 -11.52 -15.39
CA SER A 309 -35.21 -12.60 -15.26
C SER A 309 -33.87 -12.24 -15.90
N PHE A 310 -32.79 -12.65 -15.30
CA PHE A 310 -31.43 -12.37 -15.78
C PHE A 310 -30.43 -13.48 -15.43
N ASN A 311 -29.34 -13.55 -16.18
CA ASN A 311 -28.16 -14.28 -15.76
C ASN A 311 -27.23 -13.35 -14.95
N TYR A 312 -26.55 -13.90 -13.97
CA TYR A 312 -25.62 -13.14 -13.13
C TYR A 312 -24.33 -13.90 -12.89
N TRP A 313 -23.28 -13.19 -12.54
CA TRP A 313 -22.01 -13.75 -12.11
C TRP A 313 -22.21 -14.52 -10.80
N SER A 314 -22.17 -15.84 -10.87
CA SER A 314 -22.46 -16.72 -9.73
C SER A 314 -21.20 -17.24 -9.04
N GLY A 315 -20.06 -17.08 -9.65
CA GLY A 315 -18.77 -17.51 -9.09
C GLY A 315 -17.66 -17.54 -10.12
N ASN A 316 -16.44 -17.76 -9.66
CA ASN A 316 -15.29 -17.77 -10.53
C ASN A 316 -14.12 -18.60 -9.99
N TYR A 317 -13.25 -19.01 -10.93
CA TYR A 317 -11.85 -19.31 -10.66
C TYR A 317 -10.98 -18.12 -11.03
N VAL A 318 -9.88 -17.93 -10.31
CA VAL A 318 -8.83 -17.00 -10.67
C VAL A 318 -7.55 -17.79 -10.93
N SER A 319 -6.91 -17.53 -12.04
CA SER A 319 -5.59 -18.05 -12.33
C SER A 319 -4.57 -16.92 -12.22
N THR A 320 -3.49 -17.17 -11.52
CA THR A 320 -2.42 -16.21 -11.25
C THR A 320 -1.06 -16.79 -11.66
N ARG A 321 -0.06 -15.93 -11.80
CA ARG A 321 1.33 -16.33 -12.06
C ARG A 321 2.26 -15.68 -11.05
N PRO A 322 3.31 -16.39 -10.56
CA PRO A 322 4.26 -15.84 -9.58
C PRO A 322 5.21 -14.79 -10.18
N SER A 323 5.46 -14.84 -11.49
CA SER A 323 6.26 -13.83 -12.22
C SER A 323 5.94 -13.86 -13.71
N ILE A 324 6.15 -12.74 -14.42
CA ILE A 324 6.02 -12.72 -15.88
C ILE A 324 7.07 -13.65 -16.49
N GLY A 325 6.65 -14.44 -17.48
CA GLY A 325 7.49 -15.48 -18.09
C GLY A 325 7.55 -16.79 -17.31
N SER A 326 6.91 -16.88 -16.14
CA SER A 326 6.66 -18.20 -15.52
C SER A 326 5.60 -18.96 -16.29
N ASN A 327 5.85 -20.23 -16.54
CA ASN A 327 4.83 -21.15 -17.07
C ASN A 327 3.91 -21.70 -15.97
N ASP A 328 4.26 -21.44 -14.69
CA ASP A 328 3.48 -21.90 -13.56
C ASP A 328 2.20 -21.09 -13.44
N ILE A 329 1.07 -21.75 -13.57
CA ILE A 329 -0.25 -21.17 -13.37
C ILE A 329 -0.83 -21.75 -12.09
N ILE A 330 -1.12 -20.85 -11.13
CA ILE A 330 -1.78 -21.21 -9.89
C ILE A 330 -3.27 -20.89 -10.07
N THR A 331 -4.11 -21.90 -9.96
CA THR A 331 -5.57 -21.71 -10.03
C THR A 331 -6.16 -21.75 -8.62
N SER A 332 -6.96 -20.76 -8.28
CA SER A 332 -7.66 -20.67 -6.99
C SER A 332 -8.63 -21.82 -6.77
N PRO A 333 -9.07 -22.06 -5.53
CA PRO A 333 -10.33 -22.72 -5.28
C PRO A 333 -11.47 -21.98 -6.01
N PHE A 334 -12.58 -22.67 -6.23
CA PHE A 334 -13.76 -22.01 -6.76
C PHE A 334 -14.38 -21.09 -5.71
N TYR A 335 -14.61 -19.83 -6.09
CA TYR A 335 -15.32 -18.87 -5.27
C TYR A 335 -16.76 -18.73 -5.78
N GLY A 336 -17.74 -18.79 -4.88
CA GLY A 336 -19.14 -18.60 -5.21
C GLY A 336 -19.93 -19.89 -5.37
N ASN A 337 -20.96 -19.87 -6.23
CA ASN A 337 -21.87 -20.96 -6.51
C ASN A 337 -21.63 -21.50 -7.93
N LYS A 338 -20.99 -22.65 -8.02
CA LYS A 338 -20.67 -23.30 -9.31
C LYS A 338 -21.93 -23.69 -10.04
N SER A 339 -21.99 -23.39 -11.32
CA SER A 339 -23.09 -23.77 -12.19
C SER A 339 -22.58 -24.46 -13.46
N SER A 340 -23.50 -25.16 -14.14
CA SER A 340 -23.26 -25.76 -15.46
C SER A 340 -23.49 -24.79 -16.63
N GLU A 341 -23.94 -23.57 -16.34
CA GLU A 341 -24.20 -22.54 -17.36
C GLU A 341 -22.87 -22.07 -18.01
N PRO A 342 -22.98 -21.40 -19.17
CA PRO A 342 -21.79 -21.03 -19.94
C PRO A 342 -20.70 -20.35 -19.12
N VAL A 343 -19.48 -20.83 -19.30
CA VAL A 343 -18.27 -20.28 -18.69
C VAL A 343 -17.66 -19.28 -19.66
N GLN A 344 -17.35 -18.07 -19.17
CA GLN A 344 -16.58 -17.07 -19.90
C GLN A 344 -15.20 -16.94 -19.28
N ASN A 345 -14.17 -16.94 -20.13
CA ASN A 345 -12.78 -16.70 -19.71
C ASN A 345 -12.36 -15.32 -20.17
N LEU A 346 -11.74 -14.54 -19.28
CA LEU A 346 -11.02 -13.32 -19.59
C LEU A 346 -9.57 -13.53 -19.25
N GLU A 347 -8.67 -13.31 -20.22
CA GLU A 347 -7.22 -13.48 -20.07
C GLU A 347 -6.52 -12.13 -20.15
N PHE A 348 -5.78 -11.79 -19.12
CA PHE A 348 -5.11 -10.48 -18.99
C PHE A 348 -3.62 -10.54 -19.39
N ASN A 349 -3.01 -11.73 -19.41
CA ASN A 349 -1.67 -11.99 -19.95
C ASN A 349 -0.55 -11.05 -19.46
N GLY A 350 -0.68 -10.49 -18.26
CA GLY A 350 0.27 -9.53 -17.71
C GLY A 350 -0.05 -8.07 -18.03
N GLU A 351 -1.15 -7.79 -18.73
CA GLU A 351 -1.69 -6.45 -18.84
C GLU A 351 -2.26 -5.99 -17.50
N LYS A 352 -2.08 -4.71 -17.21
CA LYS A 352 -2.47 -4.12 -15.94
C LYS A 352 -3.91 -3.65 -15.99
N VAL A 353 -4.81 -4.37 -15.33
CA VAL A 353 -6.20 -3.94 -15.16
C VAL A 353 -6.23 -2.83 -14.13
N TYR A 354 -6.52 -1.60 -14.54
CA TYR A 354 -6.49 -0.43 -13.68
C TYR A 354 -7.88 0.07 -13.26
N ARG A 355 -8.95 -0.41 -13.89
CA ARG A 355 -10.35 -0.06 -13.56
C ARG A 355 -11.25 -1.25 -13.82
N ALA A 356 -12.29 -1.41 -13.01
CA ALA A 356 -13.39 -2.33 -13.26
C ALA A 356 -14.73 -1.64 -12.98
N VAL A 357 -15.66 -1.69 -13.94
CA VAL A 357 -17.00 -1.11 -13.82
C VAL A 357 -18.02 -2.21 -13.89
N ALA A 358 -18.79 -2.40 -12.83
CA ALA A 358 -19.78 -3.46 -12.71
C ALA A 358 -21.20 -2.92 -12.88
N ASN A 359 -22.02 -3.62 -13.66
CA ASN A 359 -23.46 -3.40 -13.76
C ASN A 359 -24.21 -4.51 -13.03
N THR A 360 -25.25 -4.15 -12.30
CA THR A 360 -26.08 -5.09 -11.58
C THR A 360 -27.51 -5.04 -12.06
N ASN A 361 -28.21 -6.17 -11.99
CA ASN A 361 -29.65 -6.26 -12.27
C ASN A 361 -30.41 -6.75 -11.05
N LEU A 362 -31.69 -6.49 -11.05
CA LEU A 362 -32.61 -6.73 -9.96
C LEU A 362 -33.81 -7.56 -10.42
N ALA A 363 -34.16 -8.59 -9.65
CA ALA A 363 -35.43 -9.30 -9.73
C ALA A 363 -36.22 -9.15 -8.44
N VAL A 364 -37.46 -8.72 -8.53
CA VAL A 364 -38.33 -8.48 -7.38
C VAL A 364 -39.31 -9.65 -7.20
N TRP A 365 -39.38 -10.15 -5.99
CA TRP A 365 -40.35 -11.17 -5.55
C TRP A 365 -41.18 -10.58 -4.40
N PRO A 366 -42.39 -11.07 -4.14
CA PRO A 366 -43.25 -10.54 -3.08
C PRO A 366 -42.62 -10.53 -1.69
N SER A 367 -41.66 -11.44 -1.45
CA SER A 367 -40.99 -11.61 -0.13
C SER A 367 -39.48 -11.37 -0.19
N ALA A 368 -38.91 -11.08 -1.36
CA ALA A 368 -37.48 -10.94 -1.51
C ALA A 368 -37.08 -10.14 -2.77
N VAL A 369 -35.94 -9.51 -2.71
CA VAL A 369 -35.31 -8.87 -3.86
C VAL A 369 -33.99 -9.58 -4.12
N TYR A 370 -33.73 -9.95 -5.38
CA TYR A 370 -32.49 -10.60 -5.80
C TYR A 370 -31.72 -9.65 -6.70
N SER A 371 -30.45 -9.48 -6.42
CA SER A 371 -29.55 -8.71 -7.26
C SER A 371 -28.35 -9.55 -7.66
N GLY A 372 -27.77 -9.24 -8.80
CA GLY A 372 -26.56 -9.90 -9.26
C GLY A 372 -25.82 -9.08 -10.31
N VAL A 373 -24.52 -9.27 -10.37
CA VAL A 373 -23.66 -8.63 -11.36
C VAL A 373 -23.89 -9.29 -12.72
N THR A 374 -24.29 -8.52 -13.70
CA THR A 374 -24.61 -9.00 -15.05
C THR A 374 -23.54 -8.68 -16.07
N LYS A 375 -22.78 -7.62 -15.83
CA LYS A 375 -21.69 -7.17 -16.70
C LYS A 375 -20.57 -6.60 -15.85
N VAL A 376 -19.31 -6.80 -16.25
CA VAL A 376 -18.15 -6.08 -15.72
C VAL A 376 -17.21 -5.73 -16.87
N GLU A 377 -16.85 -4.46 -16.96
CA GLU A 377 -15.86 -3.96 -17.90
C GLU A 377 -14.54 -3.76 -17.16
N PHE A 378 -13.49 -4.43 -17.62
CA PHE A 378 -12.12 -4.35 -17.10
C PHE A 378 -11.28 -3.52 -18.07
N SER A 379 -10.96 -2.29 -17.70
CA SER A 379 -10.03 -1.45 -18.45
C SER A 379 -8.60 -1.84 -18.12
N GLN A 380 -7.80 -2.11 -19.12
CA GLN A 380 -6.43 -2.58 -18.99
C GLN A 380 -5.47 -1.77 -19.85
N TYR A 381 -4.21 -1.74 -19.42
CA TYR A 381 -3.13 -1.03 -20.08
C TYR A 381 -1.91 -1.93 -20.24
N ASN A 382 -1.32 -1.90 -21.43
CA ASN A 382 -0.10 -2.62 -21.75
C ASN A 382 1.07 -1.63 -21.80
N ASP A 383 1.94 -1.69 -20.80
CA ASP A 383 3.11 -0.81 -20.70
C ASP A 383 4.13 -1.03 -21.85
N GLN A 384 4.11 -2.17 -22.53
CA GLN A 384 5.05 -2.49 -23.60
C GLN A 384 4.62 -1.93 -24.95
N THR A 385 3.30 -1.96 -25.23
CA THR A 385 2.75 -1.45 -26.49
C THR A 385 2.18 -0.04 -26.36
N ASP A 386 2.09 0.50 -25.15
CA ASP A 386 1.47 1.80 -24.84
C ASP A 386 -0.01 1.86 -25.29
N GLU A 387 -0.73 0.74 -25.16
CA GLU A 387 -2.11 0.59 -25.61
C GLU A 387 -3.05 0.31 -24.46
N ALA A 388 -4.22 0.96 -24.49
CA ALA A 388 -5.35 0.67 -23.62
C ALA A 388 -6.35 -0.23 -24.34
N SER A 389 -6.98 -1.13 -23.59
CA SER A 389 -8.04 -1.99 -24.09
C SER A 389 -9.05 -2.29 -22.98
N THR A 390 -10.17 -2.90 -23.35
CA THR A 390 -11.21 -3.29 -22.38
C THR A 390 -11.64 -4.73 -22.65
N GLN A 391 -11.65 -5.55 -21.58
CA GLN A 391 -12.26 -6.85 -21.62
C GLN A 391 -13.56 -6.84 -20.83
N THR A 392 -14.58 -7.55 -21.32
CA THR A 392 -15.90 -7.52 -20.74
C THR A 392 -16.38 -8.92 -20.38
N TYR A 393 -16.74 -9.10 -19.09
CA TYR A 393 -17.65 -10.15 -18.69
C TYR A 393 -19.08 -9.70 -18.97
N ASP A 394 -19.87 -10.52 -19.68
CA ASP A 394 -21.28 -10.28 -19.96
C ASP A 394 -22.06 -11.59 -19.81
N SER A 395 -23.03 -11.60 -18.91
CA SER A 395 -23.87 -12.77 -18.64
C SER A 395 -24.83 -13.12 -19.81
N LYS A 396 -24.92 -12.28 -20.84
CA LYS A 396 -25.64 -12.45 -22.13
C LYS A 396 -27.14 -12.69 -22.06
N ARG A 397 -27.76 -12.61 -20.89
CA ARG A 397 -29.21 -12.75 -20.77
C ARG A 397 -29.75 -11.72 -19.80
N ASN A 398 -30.49 -10.78 -20.34
CA ASN A 398 -31.18 -9.76 -19.58
C ASN A 398 -32.55 -9.53 -20.25
N VAL A 399 -33.63 -9.99 -19.62
CA VAL A 399 -35.01 -9.87 -20.15
C VAL A 399 -35.78 -8.97 -19.21
N GLY A 400 -35.89 -7.68 -19.56
CA GLY A 400 -36.73 -6.71 -18.87
C GLY A 400 -36.31 -6.34 -17.45
N ALA A 401 -35.14 -6.80 -16.96
CA ALA A 401 -34.65 -6.45 -15.66
C ALA A 401 -34.18 -4.98 -15.62
N VAL A 402 -34.50 -4.30 -14.54
CA VAL A 402 -34.07 -2.92 -14.33
C VAL A 402 -32.53 -2.93 -14.16
N SER A 403 -31.84 -2.28 -15.10
CA SER A 403 -30.43 -2.02 -14.97
C SER A 403 -30.23 -0.95 -13.89
N TRP A 404 -29.40 -1.23 -12.90
CA TRP A 404 -28.98 -0.27 -11.89
C TRP A 404 -27.63 0.32 -12.27
N ASP A 405 -27.30 1.44 -11.63
CA ASP A 405 -26.12 2.25 -11.89
C ASP A 405 -24.84 1.41 -11.97
N SER A 406 -23.93 1.84 -12.82
CA SER A 406 -22.58 1.30 -12.89
C SER A 406 -21.85 1.57 -11.58
N ILE A 407 -21.22 0.54 -11.02
CA ILE A 407 -20.44 0.62 -9.79
C ILE A 407 -18.98 0.56 -10.17
N ASP A 408 -18.28 1.68 -10.04
CA ASP A 408 -16.84 1.74 -10.22
C ASP A 408 -16.12 1.00 -9.07
N GLN A 409 -15.13 0.23 -9.45
CA GLN A 409 -14.28 -0.50 -8.53
C GLN A 409 -12.83 0.00 -8.68
N LEU A 410 -12.52 1.06 -7.99
CA LEU A 410 -11.17 1.62 -7.87
C LEU A 410 -10.83 1.80 -6.40
N PRO A 411 -9.65 1.40 -5.95
CA PRO A 411 -9.09 1.86 -4.69
C PRO A 411 -8.09 2.99 -4.97
N PRO A 412 -8.39 4.17 -4.84
CA PRO A 412 -9.56 4.98 -4.79
C PRO A 412 -10.07 5.38 -6.16
N GLU A 413 -11.31 5.76 -6.23
CA GLU A 413 -11.83 6.46 -7.40
C GLU A 413 -11.25 7.85 -7.46
N THR A 414 -10.52 8.13 -8.53
CA THR A 414 -9.79 9.39 -8.59
C THR A 414 -10.37 10.40 -9.55
N THR A 415 -10.99 10.00 -10.64
CA THR A 415 -11.56 10.95 -11.60
C THR A 415 -12.65 10.28 -12.42
N ASP A 416 -13.54 11.08 -13.02
CA ASP A 416 -14.54 10.63 -13.99
C ASP A 416 -13.90 10.12 -15.29
N GLU A 417 -12.63 10.44 -15.53
CA GLU A 417 -11.86 9.94 -16.66
C GLU A 417 -10.80 8.93 -16.23
N PRO A 418 -10.78 7.72 -16.82
CA PRO A 418 -9.72 6.75 -16.57
C PRO A 418 -8.41 7.30 -17.11
N LEU A 419 -7.52 7.68 -16.21
CA LEU A 419 -6.15 8.03 -16.58
C LEU A 419 -5.40 6.75 -16.93
N GLU A 420 -5.30 6.42 -18.19
CA GLU A 420 -4.58 5.27 -18.71
C GLU A 420 -3.15 5.15 -18.16
N LYS A 421 -2.52 6.28 -17.86
CA LYS A 421 -1.15 6.36 -17.32
C LYS A 421 -1.06 6.83 -15.87
N GLY A 422 -2.15 7.33 -15.29
CA GLY A 422 -2.20 7.94 -13.94
C GLY A 422 -2.74 7.04 -12.84
N TYR A 423 -3.11 5.79 -13.14
CA TYR A 423 -3.65 4.88 -12.13
C TYR A 423 -2.62 4.58 -11.03
N SER A 424 -3.09 4.36 -9.82
CA SER A 424 -2.25 4.06 -8.66
C SER A 424 -2.18 2.57 -8.34
N HIS A 425 -3.24 1.81 -8.66
CA HIS A 425 -3.38 0.40 -8.35
C HIS A 425 -3.81 -0.42 -9.57
N GLN A 426 -3.52 -1.69 -9.52
CA GLN A 426 -3.89 -2.68 -10.54
C GLN A 426 -4.60 -3.86 -9.89
N LEU A 427 -5.58 -4.43 -10.61
CA LEU A 427 -6.35 -5.58 -10.15
C LEU A 427 -5.40 -6.79 -10.00
N ASN A 428 -5.39 -7.37 -8.82
CA ASN A 428 -4.55 -8.51 -8.49
C ASN A 428 -5.35 -9.80 -8.36
N TYR A 429 -6.56 -9.71 -7.78
CA TYR A 429 -7.36 -10.89 -7.51
C TYR A 429 -8.86 -10.59 -7.43
N VAL A 430 -9.69 -11.62 -7.59
CA VAL A 430 -11.15 -11.51 -7.52
C VAL A 430 -11.72 -12.67 -6.71
N MET A 431 -12.60 -12.35 -5.78
CA MET A 431 -13.30 -13.33 -4.95
C MET A 431 -14.81 -13.12 -5.09
N CYS A 432 -15.57 -14.19 -4.93
CA CYS A 432 -17.02 -14.16 -4.95
C CYS A 432 -17.55 -14.84 -3.69
N PHE A 433 -18.22 -14.10 -2.81
CA PHE A 433 -18.82 -14.68 -1.61
C PHE A 433 -20.19 -15.26 -1.88
N LEU A 434 -20.51 -16.37 -1.22
CA LEU A 434 -21.86 -16.90 -1.17
C LEU A 434 -22.69 -16.17 -0.12
N MET A 435 -23.86 -15.69 -0.52
CA MET A 435 -24.87 -15.23 0.44
C MET A 435 -25.60 -16.44 1.01
N GLN A 436 -25.56 -16.60 2.33
CA GLN A 436 -26.22 -17.71 3.01
C GLN A 436 -27.74 -17.59 2.86
N GLY A 437 -28.41 -18.67 2.44
CA GLY A 437 -29.88 -18.70 2.25
C GLY A 437 -30.37 -18.01 0.98
N SER A 438 -29.51 -17.37 0.20
CA SER A 438 -29.85 -16.80 -1.12
C SER A 438 -29.11 -17.50 -2.25
N ARG A 439 -29.57 -17.31 -3.47
CA ARG A 439 -28.88 -17.80 -4.66
C ARG A 439 -27.84 -16.80 -5.20
N GLY A 440 -27.71 -15.64 -4.52
CA GLY A 440 -26.83 -14.56 -4.94
C GLY A 440 -25.38 -14.74 -4.50
N THR A 441 -24.52 -14.02 -5.16
CA THR A 441 -23.09 -13.92 -4.87
C THR A 441 -22.68 -12.46 -4.83
N ILE A 442 -21.64 -12.19 -4.04
CA ILE A 442 -21.10 -10.85 -3.85
C ILE A 442 -19.63 -10.87 -4.27
N PRO A 443 -19.29 -10.30 -5.43
CA PRO A 443 -17.90 -10.14 -5.85
C PRO A 443 -17.20 -9.08 -5.03
N VAL A 444 -15.90 -9.33 -4.74
CA VAL A 444 -14.96 -8.39 -4.14
C VAL A 444 -13.67 -8.43 -4.95
N LEU A 445 -13.16 -7.26 -5.30
CA LEU A 445 -11.96 -7.09 -6.08
C LEU A 445 -10.81 -6.70 -5.15
N THR A 446 -9.64 -7.29 -5.42
CA THR A 446 -8.40 -7.04 -4.69
C THR A 446 -7.40 -6.37 -5.60
N TRP A 447 -6.79 -5.31 -5.12
CA TRP A 447 -5.89 -4.44 -5.87
C TRP A 447 -4.53 -4.38 -5.19
N THR A 448 -3.48 -4.17 -5.99
CA THR A 448 -2.13 -3.91 -5.48
C THR A 448 -1.56 -2.64 -6.11
N HIS A 449 -0.63 -1.98 -5.42
CA HIS A 449 -0.03 -0.74 -5.91
C HIS A 449 0.77 -0.96 -7.21
N LYS A 450 0.70 -0.03 -8.15
CA LYS A 450 1.39 -0.12 -9.45
C LYS A 450 2.93 -0.16 -9.36
N SER A 451 3.51 0.20 -8.20
CA SER A 451 4.97 0.13 -7.99
C SER A 451 5.52 -1.28 -8.04
N VAL A 452 4.65 -2.30 -7.93
CA VAL A 452 5.09 -3.69 -7.99
C VAL A 452 5.57 -4.02 -9.40
N ASP A 453 6.84 -4.38 -9.48
CA ASP A 453 7.49 -4.80 -10.73
C ASP A 453 7.40 -6.32 -10.88
N PHE A 454 6.54 -6.80 -11.80
CA PHE A 454 6.33 -8.23 -12.04
C PHE A 454 7.57 -8.96 -12.56
N PHE A 455 8.57 -8.23 -13.07
CA PHE A 455 9.80 -8.78 -13.59
C PHE A 455 10.93 -8.86 -12.57
N ASN A 456 10.79 -8.28 -11.38
CA ASN A 456 11.88 -8.15 -10.40
C ASN A 456 13.16 -7.57 -11.03
N MET A 457 13.00 -6.48 -11.77
CA MET A 457 14.11 -5.83 -12.48
C MET A 457 15.02 -5.10 -11.50
N ILE A 458 16.29 -5.46 -11.47
CA ILE A 458 17.31 -4.79 -10.68
C ILE A 458 17.90 -3.65 -11.50
N ASP A 459 17.85 -2.44 -10.94
CA ASP A 459 18.35 -1.22 -11.57
C ASP A 459 19.88 -1.13 -11.44
N SER A 460 20.54 -0.60 -12.48
CA SER A 460 22.00 -0.42 -12.50
C SER A 460 22.49 0.85 -11.78
N LYS A 461 21.60 1.79 -11.49
CA LYS A 461 21.94 3.09 -10.90
C LYS A 461 21.28 3.32 -9.54
N LYS A 462 20.06 2.78 -9.37
CA LYS A 462 19.25 2.93 -8.16
C LYS A 462 19.44 1.75 -7.21
N ILE A 463 19.25 1.98 -5.93
CA ILE A 463 19.08 0.88 -4.97
C ILE A 463 17.74 0.21 -5.26
N THR A 464 17.76 -1.08 -5.56
CA THR A 464 16.53 -1.83 -5.82
C THR A 464 16.15 -2.62 -4.58
N GLN A 465 14.95 -2.40 -4.06
CA GLN A 465 14.33 -3.20 -3.00
C GLN A 465 13.31 -4.15 -3.60
N LEU A 466 13.39 -5.43 -3.29
CA LEU A 466 12.43 -6.45 -3.69
C LEU A 466 11.86 -7.12 -2.44
N ALA A 467 10.53 -7.15 -2.33
CA ALA A 467 9.84 -7.87 -1.27
C ALA A 467 10.08 -9.38 -1.42
N LEU A 468 10.46 -10.08 -0.35
CA LEU A 468 10.72 -11.52 -0.43
C LEU A 468 9.45 -12.36 -0.59
N THR A 469 8.28 -11.80 -0.37
CA THR A 469 7.02 -12.43 -0.76
C THR A 469 6.88 -12.61 -2.28
N LYS A 470 7.71 -11.95 -3.10
CA LYS A 470 7.79 -12.15 -4.55
C LYS A 470 8.68 -13.33 -4.98
N SER A 471 9.12 -14.14 -4.02
CA SER A 471 9.84 -15.39 -4.29
C SER A 471 8.98 -16.37 -5.10
N THR A 472 9.62 -17.16 -5.95
CA THR A 472 8.93 -18.16 -6.78
C THR A 472 8.57 -19.41 -5.98
N ASN A 473 9.34 -19.72 -4.93
CA ASN A 473 9.06 -20.83 -4.02
C ASN A 473 9.59 -20.55 -2.61
N LEU A 474 9.08 -21.30 -1.65
CA LEU A 474 9.52 -21.29 -0.25
C LEU A 474 10.18 -22.60 0.13
N GLY A 475 11.26 -22.52 0.90
CA GLY A 475 11.85 -23.68 1.54
C GLY A 475 10.93 -24.27 2.62
N SER A 476 11.02 -25.58 2.84
CA SER A 476 10.25 -26.27 3.89
C SER A 476 10.49 -25.64 5.26
N GLY A 477 9.43 -25.24 5.97
CA GLY A 477 9.49 -24.51 7.24
C GLY A 477 9.52 -22.98 7.09
N THR A 478 9.39 -22.45 5.87
CA THR A 478 9.10 -21.03 5.59
C THR A 478 7.62 -20.82 5.32
N SER A 479 7.08 -19.73 5.79
CA SER A 479 5.70 -19.31 5.55
C SER A 479 5.61 -17.81 5.32
N VAL A 480 4.62 -17.38 4.54
CA VAL A 480 4.25 -15.96 4.49
C VAL A 480 3.40 -15.63 5.70
N VAL A 481 3.66 -14.51 6.33
CA VAL A 481 2.88 -14.00 7.47
C VAL A 481 2.54 -12.53 7.24
N LYS A 482 1.45 -12.08 7.86
CA LYS A 482 1.03 -10.68 7.78
C LYS A 482 2.17 -9.77 8.24
N GLY A 483 2.50 -8.78 7.44
CA GLY A 483 3.48 -7.76 7.78
C GLY A 483 3.04 -6.90 8.97
N PRO A 484 4.00 -6.37 9.74
CA PRO A 484 3.71 -5.61 10.98
C PRO A 484 3.11 -4.21 10.74
N GLY A 485 2.81 -3.84 9.49
CA GLY A 485 2.18 -2.57 9.13
C GLY A 485 3.13 -1.53 8.51
N PHE A 486 4.40 -1.53 8.85
CA PHE A 486 5.42 -0.61 8.31
C PHE A 486 6.29 -1.23 7.20
N THR A 487 6.07 -2.49 6.88
CA THR A 487 6.69 -3.18 5.76
C THR A 487 5.90 -2.96 4.48
N GLY A 488 6.07 -2.59 3.41
CA GLY A 488 5.20 -2.36 2.23
C GLY A 488 4.27 -3.52 1.84
N GLY A 489 4.19 -4.58 2.66
CA GLY A 489 3.34 -5.76 2.48
C GLY A 489 3.60 -6.84 3.50
N ASP A 490 3.23 -8.08 3.15
CA ASP A 490 3.50 -9.28 3.95
C ASP A 490 4.98 -9.64 3.96
N ILE A 491 5.40 -10.49 4.91
CA ILE A 491 6.80 -10.86 5.12
C ILE A 491 6.96 -12.38 5.21
N LEU A 492 8.18 -12.86 5.02
CA LEU A 492 8.51 -14.26 5.24
C LEU A 492 8.85 -14.53 6.70
N ARG A 493 8.43 -15.68 7.23
CA ARG A 493 8.82 -16.21 8.53
C ARG A 493 9.41 -17.60 8.34
N ARG A 494 10.61 -17.82 8.92
CA ARG A 494 11.29 -19.12 8.96
C ARG A 494 11.49 -19.59 10.38
N THR A 495 11.33 -20.91 10.63
CA THR A 495 11.37 -21.50 11.99
C THR A 495 12.38 -22.63 12.14
N SER A 496 13.14 -22.97 11.10
CA SER A 496 14.15 -24.02 11.09
C SER A 496 15.31 -23.66 10.16
N PRO A 497 16.52 -24.21 10.33
CA PRO A 497 17.62 -24.01 9.39
C PRO A 497 17.29 -24.49 7.98
N GLY A 498 17.93 -23.93 6.96
CA GLY A 498 17.84 -24.33 5.56
C GLY A 498 17.44 -23.22 4.61
N GLN A 499 17.04 -23.57 3.39
CA GLN A 499 16.63 -22.62 2.38
C GLN A 499 15.35 -21.90 2.80
N ILE A 500 15.36 -20.57 2.71
CA ILE A 500 14.21 -19.71 2.98
C ILE A 500 13.34 -19.64 1.74
N SER A 501 13.90 -19.13 0.65
CA SER A 501 13.18 -18.91 -0.60
C SER A 501 14.12 -18.84 -1.81
N THR A 502 13.53 -18.92 -3.00
CA THR A 502 14.19 -18.59 -4.27
C THR A 502 13.49 -17.37 -4.88
N LEU A 503 14.23 -16.31 -5.11
CA LEU A 503 13.76 -15.10 -5.78
C LEU A 503 14.30 -15.09 -7.22
N ARG A 504 13.40 -15.05 -8.20
CA ARG A 504 13.81 -14.82 -9.57
C ARG A 504 14.01 -13.34 -9.80
N VAL A 505 15.19 -12.97 -10.30
CA VAL A 505 15.57 -11.59 -10.58
C VAL A 505 15.95 -11.44 -12.04
N ASN A 506 15.72 -10.25 -12.59
CA ASN A 506 16.14 -9.90 -13.94
C ASN A 506 17.01 -8.64 -13.89
N ILE A 507 17.93 -8.53 -14.83
CA ILE A 507 18.91 -7.44 -14.86
C ILE A 507 18.95 -6.85 -16.27
N THR A 508 18.87 -5.53 -16.36
CA THR A 508 19.11 -4.78 -17.61
C THR A 508 20.55 -4.27 -17.71
N ALA A 509 21.30 -4.34 -16.61
CA ALA A 509 22.66 -3.84 -16.53
C ALA A 509 23.66 -4.74 -17.29
N PRO A 510 24.82 -4.20 -17.68
CA PRO A 510 25.94 -5.03 -18.14
C PRO A 510 26.27 -6.11 -17.10
N LEU A 511 26.67 -7.30 -17.54
CA LEU A 511 27.04 -8.42 -16.65
C LEU A 511 28.19 -8.08 -15.69
N SER A 512 29.01 -7.08 -16.02
CA SER A 512 30.10 -6.55 -15.18
C SER A 512 29.62 -5.65 -14.04
N GLN A 513 28.33 -5.27 -13.99
CA GLN A 513 27.81 -4.47 -12.89
C GLN A 513 27.80 -5.26 -11.60
N ARG A 514 28.41 -4.70 -10.56
CA ARG A 514 28.48 -5.32 -9.23
C ARG A 514 27.46 -4.69 -8.29
N TYR A 515 26.93 -5.52 -7.40
CA TYR A 515 25.97 -5.10 -6.39
C TYR A 515 26.42 -5.55 -5.00
N ARG A 516 26.19 -4.69 -4.01
CA ARG A 516 26.19 -5.06 -2.60
C ARG A 516 24.77 -5.41 -2.20
N VAL A 517 24.61 -6.47 -1.40
CA VAL A 517 23.29 -6.92 -0.95
C VAL A 517 23.07 -6.57 0.52
N ARG A 518 21.84 -6.21 0.86
CA ARG A 518 21.35 -6.14 2.23
C ARG A 518 20.03 -6.90 2.34
N ILE A 519 19.80 -7.53 3.50
CA ILE A 519 18.52 -8.18 3.84
C ILE A 519 17.93 -7.49 5.05
N HIS A 520 16.69 -7.04 4.96
CA HIS A 520 15.93 -6.46 6.06
C HIS A 520 15.28 -7.59 6.86
N TYR A 521 15.73 -7.82 8.10
CA TYR A 521 15.39 -8.99 8.89
C TYR A 521 15.14 -8.67 10.37
N ALA A 522 14.36 -9.55 11.02
CA ALA A 522 14.26 -9.65 12.48
C ALA A 522 14.48 -11.10 12.92
N SER A 523 15.30 -11.34 13.95
CA SER A 523 15.64 -12.69 14.41
C SER A 523 15.64 -12.83 15.91
N THR A 524 15.12 -13.96 16.42
CA THR A 524 15.15 -14.31 17.85
C THR A 524 16.45 -14.96 18.30
N SER A 525 17.36 -15.28 17.38
CA SER A 525 18.68 -15.86 17.65
C SER A 525 19.71 -15.27 16.71
N GLN A 526 20.98 -15.45 17.04
CA GLN A 526 22.07 -15.20 16.12
C GLN A 526 21.97 -16.19 14.96
N ILE A 527 22.10 -15.71 13.73
CA ILE A 527 21.90 -16.47 12.51
C ILE A 527 23.04 -16.24 11.51
N THR A 528 23.16 -17.17 10.57
CA THR A 528 23.98 -16.99 9.39
C THR A 528 23.07 -17.02 8.16
N PHE A 529 23.07 -15.95 7.39
CA PHE A 529 22.47 -15.96 6.06
C PHE A 529 23.47 -16.52 5.03
N THR A 530 22.95 -17.33 4.12
CA THR A 530 23.67 -17.83 2.94
C THR A 530 22.96 -17.36 1.68
N LEU A 531 23.73 -16.87 0.72
CA LEU A 531 23.25 -16.49 -0.60
C LEU A 531 23.91 -17.39 -1.65
N SER A 532 23.09 -17.91 -2.58
CA SER A 532 23.56 -18.61 -3.76
C SER A 532 22.80 -18.15 -5.00
N LEU A 533 23.48 -18.15 -6.14
CA LEU A 533 22.94 -17.77 -7.43
C LEU A 533 22.96 -18.98 -8.35
N ASP A 534 21.81 -19.40 -8.86
CA ASP A 534 21.63 -20.62 -9.64
C ASP A 534 22.30 -21.86 -9.02
N GLY A 535 22.25 -21.96 -7.68
CA GLY A 535 22.82 -23.04 -6.89
C GLY A 535 24.30 -22.87 -6.51
N ALA A 536 25.02 -21.92 -7.08
CA ALA A 536 26.40 -21.62 -6.71
C ALA A 536 26.46 -20.68 -5.50
N PRO A 537 27.00 -21.09 -4.34
CA PRO A 537 27.11 -20.22 -3.17
C PRO A 537 28.14 -19.11 -3.42
N PHE A 538 27.81 -17.89 -3.00
CA PHE A 538 28.73 -16.76 -3.18
C PHE A 538 28.96 -15.95 -1.92
N ASN A 539 28.04 -15.94 -0.93
CA ASN A 539 28.18 -15.17 0.31
C ASN A 539 27.56 -15.89 1.51
N GLN A 540 28.26 -15.75 2.66
CA GLN A 540 27.80 -16.26 3.94
C GLN A 540 28.29 -15.33 5.05
N TYR A 541 27.35 -14.83 5.90
CA TYR A 541 27.67 -13.89 6.99
C TYR A 541 26.82 -14.14 8.22
N TYR A 542 27.42 -13.88 9.38
CA TYR A 542 26.78 -13.91 10.71
C TYR A 542 26.07 -12.59 11.00
N PHE A 543 24.88 -12.69 11.60
CA PHE A 543 24.10 -11.56 12.01
C PHE A 543 23.48 -11.79 13.40
N ASP A 544 23.41 -10.71 14.18
CA ASP A 544 22.96 -10.79 15.56
C ASP A 544 21.46 -10.96 15.69
N LYS A 545 21.05 -11.44 16.85
CA LYS A 545 19.68 -11.44 17.32
C LYS A 545 19.18 -9.98 17.42
N THR A 546 17.94 -9.73 16.99
CA THR A 546 17.33 -8.39 17.00
C THR A 546 16.12 -8.29 17.94
N ILE A 547 15.48 -9.41 18.28
CA ILE A 547 14.28 -9.50 19.14
C ILE A 547 14.39 -10.69 20.09
N ASN A 548 13.58 -10.68 21.19
CA ASN A 548 13.44 -11.85 22.04
C ASN A 548 12.30 -12.76 21.55
N LYS A 549 12.32 -14.03 22.04
CA LYS A 549 11.23 -14.95 21.79
C LYS A 549 9.95 -14.43 22.47
N GLY A 550 8.89 -14.30 21.70
CA GLY A 550 7.59 -13.80 22.18
C GLY A 550 7.36 -12.30 22.01
N ASP A 551 8.39 -11.52 21.67
CA ASP A 551 8.22 -10.10 21.40
C ASP A 551 7.33 -9.85 20.17
N THR A 552 6.57 -8.77 20.21
CA THR A 552 5.84 -8.25 19.06
C THR A 552 6.82 -7.51 18.15
N LEU A 553 6.65 -7.67 16.84
CA LEU A 553 7.46 -6.94 15.86
C LEU A 553 7.11 -5.44 15.88
N THR A 554 8.11 -4.62 16.17
CA THR A 554 8.09 -3.16 16.10
C THR A 554 9.06 -2.67 15.04
N TYR A 555 9.09 -1.38 14.77
CA TYR A 555 10.03 -0.82 13.81
C TYR A 555 11.48 -1.22 14.11
N ASN A 556 11.92 -1.08 15.36
CA ASN A 556 13.29 -1.43 15.79
C ASN A 556 13.57 -2.93 15.90
N SER A 557 12.58 -3.78 15.67
CA SER A 557 12.81 -5.23 15.58
C SER A 557 13.61 -5.63 14.36
N PHE A 558 13.62 -4.78 13.33
CA PHE A 558 14.27 -5.06 12.06
C PHE A 558 15.62 -4.37 11.95
N ASN A 559 16.62 -5.12 11.49
CA ASN A 559 17.95 -4.65 11.16
C ASN A 559 18.31 -4.98 9.70
N LEU A 560 19.35 -4.35 9.20
CA LEU A 560 19.91 -4.62 7.87
C LEU A 560 21.10 -5.57 7.96
N ALA A 561 20.94 -6.79 7.45
CA ALA A 561 22.02 -7.72 7.24
C ALA A 561 22.81 -7.33 5.98
N SER A 562 23.90 -6.59 6.14
CA SER A 562 24.70 -6.09 5.02
C SER A 562 25.83 -7.05 4.67
N PHE A 563 25.87 -7.51 3.42
CA PHE A 563 26.94 -8.34 2.88
C PHE A 563 28.05 -7.43 2.32
N SER A 564 29.25 -7.54 2.89
CA SER A 564 30.34 -6.61 2.57
C SER A 564 30.93 -6.81 1.17
N THR A 565 30.94 -8.04 0.66
CA THR A 565 31.53 -8.38 -0.65
C THR A 565 30.55 -8.14 -1.77
N PRO A 566 30.81 -7.18 -2.70
CA PRO A 566 29.98 -7.02 -3.88
C PRO A 566 30.17 -8.20 -4.85
N PHE A 567 29.11 -8.55 -5.58
CA PHE A 567 29.13 -9.62 -6.58
C PHE A 567 28.43 -9.21 -7.88
N GLU A 568 28.73 -9.92 -8.94
CA GLU A 568 28.06 -9.81 -10.23
C GLU A 568 26.86 -10.73 -10.29
N LEU A 569 25.73 -10.24 -10.79
CA LEU A 569 24.54 -11.05 -10.99
C LEU A 569 24.65 -11.77 -12.34
N SER A 570 25.31 -12.93 -12.35
CA SER A 570 25.50 -13.75 -13.55
C SER A 570 24.38 -14.78 -13.79
N GLY A 571 23.38 -14.81 -12.92
CA GLY A 571 22.24 -15.73 -12.98
C GLY A 571 20.94 -15.08 -12.57
N ASN A 572 19.84 -15.84 -12.62
CA ASN A 572 18.50 -15.28 -12.42
C ASN A 572 17.81 -15.81 -11.15
N ASN A 573 18.29 -16.89 -10.53
CA ASN A 573 17.62 -17.47 -9.36
C ASN A 573 18.48 -17.26 -8.12
N LEU A 574 18.14 -16.24 -7.34
CA LEU A 574 18.78 -15.97 -6.06
C LEU A 574 18.13 -16.82 -4.97
N GLN A 575 18.90 -17.70 -4.37
CA GLN A 575 18.48 -18.54 -3.24
C GLN A 575 19.01 -17.94 -1.94
N ILE A 576 18.11 -17.82 -0.96
CA ILE A 576 18.41 -17.31 0.37
C ILE A 576 18.24 -18.46 1.36
N GLY A 577 19.26 -18.74 2.14
CA GLY A 577 19.26 -19.74 3.19
C GLY A 577 19.60 -19.13 4.54
N VAL A 578 19.30 -19.88 5.61
CA VAL A 578 19.65 -19.50 6.99
C VAL A 578 20.07 -20.72 7.80
N THR A 579 21.05 -20.53 8.66
CA THR A 579 21.47 -21.47 9.70
C THR A 579 21.50 -20.78 11.06
N GLY A 580 21.71 -21.53 12.16
CA GLY A 580 21.74 -20.98 13.52
C GLY A 580 20.39 -20.92 14.23
N LEU A 581 19.30 -21.37 13.61
CA LEU A 581 17.99 -21.46 14.24
C LEU A 581 17.87 -22.78 15.02
N SER A 582 17.44 -22.67 16.27
CA SER A 582 17.09 -23.77 17.16
C SER A 582 15.57 -23.87 17.33
N ALA A 583 15.09 -24.90 18.03
CA ALA A 583 13.65 -25.07 18.28
C ALA A 583 13.04 -23.84 18.98
N GLY A 584 11.95 -23.34 18.41
CA GLY A 584 11.25 -22.13 18.87
C GLY A 584 11.85 -20.81 18.39
N ASP A 585 12.99 -20.81 17.69
CA ASP A 585 13.53 -19.63 17.05
C ASP A 585 12.75 -19.26 15.79
N LYS A 586 12.80 -17.98 15.46
CA LYS A 586 12.16 -17.41 14.28
C LYS A 586 13.07 -16.36 13.65
N VAL A 587 13.13 -16.37 12.34
CA VAL A 587 13.60 -15.22 11.55
C VAL A 587 12.49 -14.72 10.66
N TYR A 588 12.31 -13.42 10.64
CA TYR A 588 11.38 -12.71 9.78
C TYR A 588 12.19 -11.93 8.75
N ILE A 589 11.73 -11.92 7.51
CA ILE A 589 12.43 -11.26 6.42
C ILE A 589 11.41 -10.49 5.58
N ASP A 590 11.65 -9.19 5.46
CA ASP A 590 10.81 -8.27 4.70
C ASP A 590 11.27 -8.22 3.24
N LYS A 591 12.45 -7.68 3.01
CA LYS A 591 12.96 -7.40 1.66
C LYS A 591 14.46 -7.66 1.54
N ILE A 592 14.88 -7.78 0.29
CA ILE A 592 16.28 -7.78 -0.11
C ILE A 592 16.59 -6.53 -0.93
N GLU A 593 17.77 -5.98 -0.77
CA GLU A 593 18.23 -4.77 -1.44
C GLU A 593 19.47 -5.03 -2.27
N PHE A 594 19.49 -4.50 -3.47
CA PHE A 594 20.62 -4.51 -4.39
C PHE A 594 21.13 -3.09 -4.56
N ILE A 595 22.37 -2.84 -4.09
CA ILE A 595 23.02 -1.52 -4.12
C ILE A 595 24.08 -1.56 -5.20
N PRO A 596 23.93 -0.82 -6.31
CA PRO A 596 24.92 -0.80 -7.37
C PRO A 596 26.21 -0.16 -6.85
N VAL A 597 27.34 -0.84 -7.11
CA VAL A 597 28.71 -0.41 -6.76
C VAL A 597 29.44 -0.07 -8.04
N ASN A 598 30.05 1.12 -8.07
CA ASN A 598 30.85 1.57 -9.22
C ASN A 598 32.16 0.79 -9.32
#